data_4f8ebc7a05e3207b3760df1bb9ac41f0
#
_entry.id   4f8ebc7a05e3207b3760df1bb9ac41f0
#
_cell.length_a   1.000
_cell.length_b   1.000
_cell.length_c   1.000
_cell.angle_alpha   90.00
_cell.angle_beta   90.00
_cell.angle_gamma   90.00
#
_symmetry.space_group_name_H-M   'P 1'
#
loop_
_entity.id
_entity.type
_entity.pdbx_description
1 polymer ?
#
loop_
_entity_poly.entity_id
_entity_poly.type
_entity_poly.pdbx_seq_one_letter_code
_entity_poly.pdbx_strand_id
1 'polypeptide(L)'
;MSMIDNDWLPAIQGEFRKPYYRELYTFVREVYSRTVVYPPAEDIFNAFHFTPLSEVKVLLLGQDPYHNVNQAHGLSFSVLPEQKEIPPSLQNIYKELHDDLGCYIPNNGYLKKWADQGVLLLNTVLTVRAHQANSHQGRGWEQFTDAVIQAVNAQDRPIVYLLWGRPAQSKMPMLTNPKHLILTAPHPSPLSAYRGFFGCRHFSKANAFLEEHGIAPIDWQIENI
;
A
#
# COMPACT_ATOMS: atom_id res chain seq x y z
N MET A 1 -9.67 -12.06 -11.95
CA MET A 1 -8.54 -11.84 -11.02
C MET A 1 -7.29 -12.26 -11.76
N SER A 2 -6.40 -11.31 -12.07
CA SER A 2 -5.12 -11.64 -12.69
C SER A 2 -4.29 -12.49 -11.72
N MET A 3 -3.48 -13.41 -12.24
CA MET A 3 -2.63 -14.25 -11.38
C MET A 3 -1.33 -13.49 -11.08
N ILE A 4 -0.81 -13.69 -9.86
CA ILE A 4 0.55 -13.27 -9.52
C ILE A 4 1.49 -14.28 -10.17
N ASP A 5 2.36 -13.82 -11.06
CA ASP A 5 3.23 -14.67 -11.90
C ASP A 5 4.73 -14.32 -11.80
N ASN A 6 5.07 -13.29 -11.01
CA ASN A 6 6.46 -12.88 -10.77
C ASN A 6 7.06 -13.55 -9.51
N ASP A 7 8.13 -12.98 -8.96
CA ASP A 7 8.86 -13.52 -7.80
C ASP A 7 8.07 -13.49 -6.47
N TRP A 8 6.90 -12.88 -6.43
CA TRP A 8 5.96 -13.04 -5.33
C TRP A 8 5.40 -14.47 -5.26
N LEU A 9 5.17 -15.11 -6.41
CA LEU A 9 4.49 -16.41 -6.44
C LEU A 9 5.18 -17.46 -5.57
N PRO A 10 6.49 -17.74 -5.69
CA PRO A 10 7.15 -18.71 -4.83
C PRO A 10 7.10 -18.33 -3.34
N ALA A 11 7.05 -17.04 -3.00
CA ALA A 11 7.04 -16.57 -1.62
C ALA A 11 5.67 -16.77 -0.93
N ILE A 12 4.56 -16.68 -1.68
CA ILE A 12 3.20 -16.67 -1.12
C ILE A 12 2.29 -17.79 -1.65
N GLN A 13 2.73 -18.61 -2.60
CA GLN A 13 1.89 -19.67 -3.20
C GLN A 13 1.32 -20.65 -2.19
N GLY A 14 1.98 -20.85 -1.06
CA GLY A 14 1.49 -21.67 0.05
C GLY A 14 0.15 -21.19 0.61
N GLU A 15 -0.08 -19.87 0.56
CA GLU A 15 -1.33 -19.28 1.06
C GLU A 15 -2.54 -19.71 0.24
N PHE A 16 -2.38 -19.86 -1.08
CA PHE A 16 -3.47 -20.25 -1.99
C PHE A 16 -4.07 -21.63 -1.71
N ARG A 17 -3.34 -22.49 -0.98
CA ARG A 17 -3.79 -23.83 -0.61
C ARG A 17 -4.47 -23.89 0.76
N LYS A 18 -4.37 -22.81 1.56
CA LYS A 18 -4.92 -22.76 2.92
C LYS A 18 -6.46 -22.63 2.89
N PRO A 19 -7.15 -23.20 3.91
CA PRO A 19 -8.61 -23.14 4.00
C PRO A 19 -9.16 -21.71 3.91
N TYR A 20 -8.57 -20.78 4.67
CA TYR A 20 -9.04 -19.39 4.68
C TYR A 20 -9.00 -18.73 3.29
N TYR A 21 -7.99 -19.07 2.47
CA TYR A 21 -7.86 -18.48 1.13
C TYR A 21 -8.94 -19.03 0.18
N ARG A 22 -9.33 -20.30 0.34
CA ARG A 22 -10.45 -20.89 -0.44
C ARG A 22 -11.77 -20.20 -0.09
N GLU A 23 -11.99 -19.93 1.20
CA GLU A 23 -13.17 -19.19 1.67
C GLU A 23 -13.16 -17.75 1.15
N LEU A 24 -12.00 -17.06 1.26
CA LEU A 24 -11.80 -15.72 0.70
C LEU A 24 -12.06 -15.69 -0.81
N TYR A 25 -11.51 -16.63 -1.56
CA TYR A 25 -11.70 -16.72 -3.01
C TYR A 25 -13.18 -16.91 -3.38
N THR A 26 -13.88 -17.78 -2.66
CA THR A 26 -15.32 -18.00 -2.85
C THR A 26 -16.13 -16.73 -2.57
N PHE A 27 -15.83 -16.08 -1.44
CA PHE A 27 -16.44 -14.80 -1.07
C PHE A 27 -16.21 -13.73 -2.14
N VAL A 28 -14.97 -13.54 -2.58
CA VAL A 28 -14.62 -12.53 -3.59
C VAL A 28 -15.38 -12.78 -4.90
N ARG A 29 -15.40 -14.03 -5.39
CA ARG A 29 -16.15 -14.38 -6.59
C ARG A 29 -17.64 -14.07 -6.46
N GLU A 30 -18.22 -14.38 -5.30
CA GLU A 30 -19.64 -14.15 -5.04
C GLU A 30 -19.97 -12.66 -5.03
N VAL A 31 -19.20 -11.83 -4.32
CA VAL A 31 -19.49 -10.40 -4.23
C VAL A 31 -19.30 -9.68 -5.57
N TYR A 32 -18.30 -10.05 -6.38
CA TYR A 32 -18.14 -9.48 -7.73
C TYR A 32 -19.28 -9.90 -8.68
N SER A 33 -19.90 -11.05 -8.47
CA SER A 33 -21.03 -11.48 -9.31
C SER A 33 -22.36 -10.80 -8.94
N ARG A 34 -22.47 -10.22 -7.74
CA ARG A 34 -23.75 -9.72 -7.20
C ARG A 34 -23.76 -8.22 -6.93
N THR A 35 -22.60 -7.60 -6.78
CA THR A 35 -22.50 -6.20 -6.34
C THR A 35 -21.35 -5.49 -7.05
N VAL A 36 -21.32 -4.16 -6.99
CA VAL A 36 -20.16 -3.40 -7.43
C VAL A 36 -19.09 -3.45 -6.35
N VAL A 37 -17.89 -3.88 -6.73
CA VAL A 37 -16.73 -4.05 -5.87
C VAL A 37 -15.54 -3.31 -6.48
N TYR A 38 -14.71 -2.71 -5.66
CA TYR A 38 -13.47 -2.04 -6.07
C TYR A 38 -12.25 -2.69 -5.41
N PRO A 39 -11.09 -2.64 -6.08
CA PRO A 39 -10.88 -2.25 -7.47
C PRO A 39 -11.51 -3.25 -8.46
N PRO A 40 -11.49 -3.02 -9.78
CA PRO A 40 -11.79 -4.06 -10.78
C PRO A 40 -11.01 -5.35 -10.50
N ALA A 41 -11.58 -6.51 -10.84
CA ALA A 41 -11.00 -7.80 -10.45
C ALA A 41 -9.58 -8.05 -11.01
N GLU A 42 -9.30 -7.47 -12.17
CA GLU A 42 -7.97 -7.50 -12.81
C GLU A 42 -6.92 -6.69 -12.03
N ASP A 43 -7.33 -5.68 -11.29
CA ASP A 43 -6.45 -4.75 -10.58
C ASP A 43 -6.15 -5.14 -9.13
N ILE A 44 -6.81 -6.17 -8.57
CA ILE A 44 -6.69 -6.54 -7.15
C ILE A 44 -5.23 -6.71 -6.73
N PHE A 45 -4.38 -7.26 -7.60
CA PHE A 45 -2.98 -7.58 -7.32
C PHE A 45 -1.97 -6.62 -7.97
N ASN A 46 -2.40 -5.43 -8.38
CA ASN A 46 -1.50 -4.47 -9.03
C ASN A 46 -0.30 -4.06 -8.15
N ALA A 47 -0.45 -4.01 -6.82
CA ALA A 47 0.69 -3.76 -5.94
C ALA A 47 1.82 -4.77 -6.14
N PHE A 48 1.49 -6.04 -6.37
CA PHE A 48 2.47 -7.11 -6.63
C PHE A 48 3.00 -7.07 -8.06
N HIS A 49 2.15 -6.75 -9.04
CA HIS A 49 2.56 -6.68 -10.45
C HIS A 49 3.53 -5.53 -10.70
N PHE A 50 3.29 -4.36 -10.08
CA PHE A 50 4.13 -3.18 -10.29
C PHE A 50 5.40 -3.18 -9.43
N THR A 51 5.38 -3.89 -8.31
CA THR A 51 6.52 -3.95 -7.38
C THR A 51 6.86 -5.42 -7.08
N PRO A 52 7.74 -6.06 -7.85
CA PRO A 52 8.26 -7.40 -7.56
C PRO A 52 8.88 -7.45 -6.16
N LEU A 53 8.84 -8.62 -5.49
CA LEU A 53 9.36 -8.79 -4.14
C LEU A 53 10.85 -8.40 -4.05
N SER A 54 11.66 -8.78 -5.03
CA SER A 54 13.09 -8.45 -5.10
C SER A 54 13.38 -6.95 -5.24
N GLU A 55 12.39 -6.16 -5.69
CA GLU A 55 12.55 -4.73 -5.91
C GLU A 55 11.98 -3.87 -4.76
N VAL A 56 11.30 -4.47 -3.79
CA VAL A 56 10.72 -3.72 -2.66
C VAL A 56 11.81 -3.01 -1.87
N LYS A 57 11.76 -1.70 -1.83
CA LYS A 57 12.60 -0.80 -1.01
C LYS A 57 11.83 -0.20 0.15
N VAL A 58 10.56 0.10 -0.07
CA VAL A 58 9.66 0.70 0.91
C VAL A 58 8.34 -0.06 0.88
N LEU A 59 7.78 -0.38 2.05
CA LEU A 59 6.41 -0.86 2.19
C LEU A 59 5.58 0.24 2.85
N LEU A 60 4.62 0.78 2.12
CA LEU A 60 3.61 1.71 2.62
C LEU A 60 2.29 0.96 2.80
N LEU A 61 1.84 0.85 4.04
CA LEU A 61 0.67 0.05 4.38
C LEU A 61 -0.58 0.93 4.52
N GLY A 62 -1.56 0.69 3.64
CA GLY A 62 -2.92 1.23 3.73
C GLY A 62 -3.89 0.24 4.39
N GLN A 63 -5.16 0.62 4.49
CA GLN A 63 -6.19 -0.19 5.16
C GLN A 63 -7.03 -0.96 4.14
N ASP A 64 -7.93 -0.30 3.45
CA ASP A 64 -8.77 -0.87 2.39
C ASP A 64 -8.82 0.07 1.18
N PRO A 65 -9.27 -0.41 0.00
CA PRO A 65 -9.34 0.44 -1.19
C PRO A 65 -10.36 1.58 -1.02
N TYR A 66 -10.18 2.65 -1.79
CA TYR A 66 -11.22 3.65 -1.96
C TYR A 66 -12.49 3.01 -2.51
N HIS A 67 -13.66 3.42 -2.00
CA HIS A 67 -14.94 2.78 -2.30
C HIS A 67 -15.83 3.56 -3.26
N ASN A 68 -15.32 4.66 -3.86
CA ASN A 68 -16.02 5.43 -4.87
C ASN A 68 -15.54 5.08 -6.29
N VAL A 69 -16.37 5.44 -7.27
CA VAL A 69 -16.11 5.19 -8.69
C VAL A 69 -14.79 5.82 -9.14
N ASN A 70 -14.04 5.12 -9.98
CA ASN A 70 -12.78 5.58 -10.62
C ASN A 70 -11.65 5.95 -9.63
N GLN A 71 -11.67 5.41 -8.42
CA GLN A 71 -10.61 5.67 -7.44
C GLN A 71 -9.63 4.50 -7.36
N ALA A 72 -10.06 3.37 -6.80
CA ALA A 72 -9.18 2.24 -6.50
C ALA A 72 -8.73 1.49 -7.76
N HIS A 73 -7.43 1.18 -7.80
CA HIS A 73 -6.81 0.39 -8.86
C HIS A 73 -5.73 -0.58 -8.34
N GLY A 74 -5.84 -1.00 -7.08
CA GLY A 74 -4.96 -2.00 -6.46
C GLY A 74 -3.71 -1.47 -5.76
N LEU A 75 -3.53 -0.15 -5.69
CA LEU A 75 -2.45 0.51 -4.95
C LEU A 75 -3.02 1.31 -3.78
N SER A 76 -2.45 1.16 -2.59
CA SER A 76 -2.87 1.96 -1.42
C SER A 76 -2.65 3.45 -1.65
N PHE A 77 -3.58 4.27 -1.15
CA PHE A 77 -3.58 5.74 -1.27
C PHE A 77 -3.68 6.31 -2.69
N SER A 78 -3.51 5.50 -3.73
CA SER A 78 -3.51 5.91 -5.12
C SER A 78 -4.91 5.91 -5.72
N VAL A 79 -5.17 6.83 -6.62
CA VAL A 79 -6.38 6.86 -7.45
C VAL A 79 -6.01 6.83 -8.93
N LEU A 80 -6.96 6.45 -9.78
CA LEU A 80 -6.78 6.46 -11.23
C LEU A 80 -6.44 7.88 -11.73
N PRO A 81 -5.66 8.00 -12.83
CA PRO A 81 -5.24 9.30 -13.35
C PRO A 81 -6.41 10.20 -13.79
N GLU A 82 -7.53 9.60 -14.19
CA GLU A 82 -8.76 10.32 -14.57
C GLU A 82 -9.51 10.93 -13.39
N GLN A 83 -9.16 10.54 -12.16
CA GLN A 83 -9.79 11.06 -10.95
C GLN A 83 -9.32 12.50 -10.68
N LYS A 84 -10.24 13.46 -10.86
CA LYS A 84 -9.92 14.89 -10.67
C LYS A 84 -9.78 15.30 -9.22
N GLU A 85 -10.52 14.65 -8.33
CA GLU A 85 -10.47 14.94 -6.90
C GLU A 85 -9.45 14.05 -6.20
N ILE A 86 -8.40 14.66 -5.68
CA ILE A 86 -7.40 13.97 -4.88
C ILE A 86 -7.99 13.69 -3.49
N PRO A 87 -8.02 12.43 -3.02
CA PRO A 87 -8.56 12.11 -1.70
C PRO A 87 -7.88 12.90 -0.56
N PRO A 88 -8.61 13.27 0.49
CA PRO A 88 -8.07 14.13 1.56
C PRO A 88 -6.81 13.59 2.25
N SER A 89 -6.71 12.27 2.46
CA SER A 89 -5.49 11.68 3.02
C SER A 89 -4.30 11.84 2.08
N LEU A 90 -4.49 11.69 0.76
CA LEU A 90 -3.43 11.88 -0.22
C LEU A 90 -3.04 13.37 -0.37
N GLN A 91 -3.99 14.29 -0.25
CA GLN A 91 -3.67 15.71 -0.17
C GLN A 91 -2.72 16.02 1.00
N ASN A 92 -2.97 15.41 2.16
CA ASN A 92 -2.11 15.57 3.34
C ASN A 92 -0.74 14.90 3.15
N ILE A 93 -0.67 13.77 2.44
CA ILE A 93 0.59 13.15 2.05
C ILE A 93 1.39 14.09 1.15
N TYR A 94 0.77 14.70 0.15
CA TYR A 94 1.43 15.67 -0.73
C TYR A 94 1.88 16.95 0.00
N LYS A 95 1.08 17.41 0.97
CA LYS A 95 1.49 18.53 1.83
C LYS A 95 2.74 18.18 2.64
N GLU A 96 2.78 17.00 3.27
CA GLU A 96 3.97 16.56 4.00
C GLU A 96 5.19 16.39 3.08
N LEU A 97 5.00 15.86 1.86
CA LEU A 97 6.05 15.78 0.84
C LEU A 97 6.61 17.15 0.46
N HIS A 98 5.73 18.15 0.31
CA HIS A 98 6.13 19.52 0.04
C HIS A 98 6.97 20.10 1.21
N ASP A 99 6.50 19.91 2.43
CA ASP A 99 7.16 20.44 3.63
C ASP A 99 8.49 19.72 3.93
N ASP A 100 8.60 18.42 3.61
CA ASP A 100 9.79 17.58 3.86
C ASP A 100 10.87 17.71 2.77
N LEU A 101 10.47 17.65 1.51
CA LEU A 101 11.39 17.52 0.37
C LEU A 101 11.29 18.67 -0.66
N GLY A 102 10.37 19.61 -0.47
CA GLY A 102 10.16 20.70 -1.43
C GLY A 102 9.46 20.27 -2.73
N CYS A 103 8.85 19.08 -2.77
CA CYS A 103 8.08 18.65 -3.92
C CYS A 103 6.92 19.60 -4.19
N TYR A 104 6.62 19.90 -5.46
CA TYR A 104 5.38 20.62 -5.77
C TYR A 104 4.18 19.68 -5.59
N ILE A 105 3.01 20.25 -5.32
CA ILE A 105 1.76 19.48 -5.18
C ILE A 105 1.24 19.14 -6.59
N PRO A 106 1.14 17.85 -6.95
CA PRO A 106 0.70 17.45 -8.28
C PRO A 106 -0.80 17.63 -8.47
N ASN A 107 -1.24 17.65 -9.73
CA ASN A 107 -2.65 17.78 -10.10
C ASN A 107 -3.41 16.46 -10.18
N ASN A 108 -2.79 15.36 -9.78
CA ASN A 108 -3.37 14.01 -9.84
C ASN A 108 -2.95 13.18 -8.63
N GLY A 109 -3.62 12.04 -8.43
CA GLY A 109 -3.36 11.12 -7.33
C GLY A 109 -2.84 9.75 -7.78
N TYR A 110 -2.20 9.64 -8.95
CA TYR A 110 -1.74 8.39 -9.51
C TYR A 110 -0.31 8.06 -9.07
N LEU A 111 -0.17 7.16 -8.11
CA LEU A 111 1.11 6.86 -7.45
C LEU A 111 1.91 5.72 -8.09
N LYS A 112 1.58 5.30 -9.31
CA LYS A 112 2.29 4.20 -9.99
C LYS A 112 3.81 4.44 -10.09
N LYS A 113 4.26 5.68 -10.29
CA LYS A 113 5.67 6.04 -10.29
C LYS A 113 6.41 5.60 -9.01
N TRP A 114 5.75 5.66 -7.85
CA TRP A 114 6.35 5.16 -6.61
C TRP A 114 6.48 3.64 -6.64
N ALA A 115 5.43 2.95 -7.09
CA ALA A 115 5.43 1.49 -7.20
C ALA A 115 6.53 1.00 -8.16
N ASP A 116 6.70 1.66 -9.30
CA ASP A 116 7.73 1.34 -10.30
C ASP A 116 9.17 1.53 -9.78
N GLN A 117 9.36 2.26 -8.69
CA GLN A 117 10.65 2.47 -8.03
C GLN A 117 10.91 1.53 -6.84
N GLY A 118 9.97 0.66 -6.49
CA GLY A 118 10.09 -0.27 -5.38
C GLY A 118 9.32 0.13 -4.12
N VAL A 119 8.33 1.02 -4.22
CA VAL A 119 7.40 1.29 -3.12
C VAL A 119 6.22 0.34 -3.24
N LEU A 120 6.16 -0.68 -2.38
CA LEU A 120 5.01 -1.58 -2.29
C LEU A 120 3.85 -0.84 -1.61
N LEU A 121 2.89 -0.40 -2.42
CA LEU A 121 1.69 0.30 -1.96
C LEU A 121 0.60 -0.73 -1.64
N LEU A 122 0.65 -1.31 -0.45
CA LEU A 122 -0.18 -2.45 -0.04
C LEU A 122 -1.32 -2.00 0.88
N ASN A 123 -2.55 -2.39 0.57
CA ASN A 123 -3.65 -2.38 1.54
C ASN A 123 -3.71 -3.69 2.32
N THR A 124 -4.16 -3.66 3.57
CA THR A 124 -4.38 -4.89 4.37
C THR A 124 -5.59 -5.68 3.91
N VAL A 125 -6.59 -5.00 3.35
CA VAL A 125 -7.79 -5.57 2.69
C VAL A 125 -7.76 -5.14 1.23
N LEU A 126 -7.85 -6.08 0.29
CA LEU A 126 -7.60 -5.78 -1.12
C LEU A 126 -8.86 -5.48 -1.93
N THR A 127 -10.05 -5.66 -1.36
CA THR A 127 -11.33 -5.38 -2.03
C THR A 127 -12.30 -4.67 -1.09
N VAL A 128 -13.23 -3.91 -1.67
CA VAL A 128 -14.25 -3.18 -0.93
C VAL A 128 -15.54 -3.10 -1.75
N ARG A 129 -16.71 -3.17 -1.10
CA ARG A 129 -17.99 -2.92 -1.76
C ARG A 129 -18.15 -1.42 -2.03
N ALA A 130 -18.70 -1.08 -3.20
CA ALA A 130 -19.00 0.31 -3.55
C ALA A 130 -19.74 1.04 -2.44
N HIS A 131 -19.26 2.23 -2.09
CA HIS A 131 -19.81 3.12 -1.06
C HIS A 131 -19.86 2.57 0.37
N GLN A 132 -19.15 1.47 0.65
CA GLN A 132 -19.16 0.81 1.97
C GLN A 132 -17.73 0.53 2.45
N ALA A 133 -17.10 1.53 3.04
CA ALA A 133 -15.76 1.38 3.64
C ALA A 133 -15.76 0.19 4.64
N ASN A 134 -14.64 -0.52 4.70
CA ASN A 134 -14.41 -1.69 5.58
C ASN A 134 -15.35 -2.89 5.34
N SER A 135 -16.14 -2.90 4.28
CA SER A 135 -17.17 -3.94 4.04
C SER A 135 -16.62 -5.35 3.84
N HIS A 136 -15.34 -5.50 3.46
CA HIS A 136 -14.68 -6.78 3.28
C HIS A 136 -13.65 -7.12 4.37
N GLN A 137 -13.63 -6.34 5.45
CA GLN A 137 -12.77 -6.59 6.61
C GLN A 137 -13.16 -7.93 7.29
N GLY A 138 -12.18 -8.68 7.78
CA GLY A 138 -12.40 -9.96 8.46
C GLY A 138 -12.83 -11.11 7.52
N ARG A 139 -12.64 -10.98 6.20
CA ARG A 139 -12.98 -12.00 5.21
C ARG A 139 -11.80 -12.84 4.76
N GLY A 140 -10.61 -12.63 5.34
CA GLY A 140 -9.39 -13.39 5.04
C GLY A 140 -8.30 -12.60 4.32
N TRP A 141 -8.60 -11.40 3.81
CA TRP A 141 -7.57 -10.55 3.19
C TRP A 141 -6.43 -10.24 4.14
N GLU A 142 -6.74 -9.95 5.41
CA GLU A 142 -5.74 -9.62 6.43
C GLU A 142 -4.75 -10.78 6.66
N GLN A 143 -5.23 -12.02 6.65
CA GLN A 143 -4.35 -13.20 6.75
C GLN A 143 -3.42 -13.32 5.54
N PHE A 144 -3.95 -13.07 4.34
CA PHE A 144 -3.16 -13.08 3.11
C PHE A 144 -2.09 -11.98 3.10
N THR A 145 -2.49 -10.76 3.42
CA THR A 145 -1.55 -9.62 3.45
C THR A 145 -0.56 -9.70 4.62
N ASP A 146 -0.91 -10.33 5.73
CA ASP A 146 0.05 -10.65 6.79
C ASP A 146 1.15 -11.60 6.29
N ALA A 147 0.82 -12.59 5.49
CA ALA A 147 1.81 -13.45 4.85
C ALA A 147 2.71 -12.68 3.86
N VAL A 148 2.15 -11.72 3.13
CA VAL A 148 2.91 -10.80 2.27
C VAL A 148 3.89 -9.96 3.09
N ILE A 149 3.44 -9.36 4.19
CA ILE A 149 4.30 -8.56 5.09
C ILE A 149 5.43 -9.43 5.65
N GLN A 150 5.14 -10.68 6.04
CA GLN A 150 6.16 -11.62 6.51
C GLN A 150 7.18 -11.97 5.42
N ALA A 151 6.74 -12.14 4.17
CA ALA A 151 7.65 -12.38 3.04
C ALA A 151 8.59 -11.18 2.80
N VAL A 152 8.11 -9.95 2.95
CA VAL A 152 8.94 -8.75 2.90
C VAL A 152 9.89 -8.70 4.09
N ASN A 153 9.42 -8.99 5.31
CA ASN A 153 10.26 -9.01 6.51
C ASN A 153 11.38 -10.05 6.45
N ALA A 154 11.19 -11.13 5.73
CA ALA A 154 12.18 -12.19 5.55
C ALA A 154 13.32 -11.83 4.56
N GLN A 155 13.21 -10.70 3.84
CA GLN A 155 14.24 -10.29 2.89
C GLN A 155 15.53 -9.89 3.60
N ASP A 156 16.69 -10.30 3.05
CA ASP A 156 17.99 -10.05 3.65
C ASP A 156 18.57 -8.66 3.35
N ARG A 157 17.86 -7.84 2.57
CA ARG A 157 18.26 -6.46 2.26
C ARG A 157 17.51 -5.45 3.12
N PRO A 158 18.04 -4.24 3.36
CA PRO A 158 17.36 -3.17 4.07
C PRO A 158 16.07 -2.74 3.36
N ILE A 159 14.99 -2.62 4.12
CA ILE A 159 13.66 -2.16 3.63
C ILE A 159 13.09 -1.18 4.65
N VAL A 160 12.38 -0.16 4.17
CA VAL A 160 11.68 0.82 5.02
C VAL A 160 10.20 0.48 5.10
N TYR A 161 9.64 0.50 6.31
CA TYR A 161 8.20 0.38 6.54
C TYR A 161 7.62 1.72 6.96
N LEU A 162 6.60 2.18 6.24
CA LEU A 162 5.82 3.37 6.58
C LEU A 162 4.47 2.92 7.15
N LEU A 163 4.31 3.02 8.47
CA LEU A 163 3.15 2.55 9.20
C LEU A 163 2.37 3.74 9.78
N TRP A 164 1.35 4.18 9.05
CA TRP A 164 0.55 5.34 9.40
C TRP A 164 -0.79 4.94 10.01
N GLY A 165 -0.99 5.32 11.28
CA GLY A 165 -2.18 5.00 12.06
C GLY A 165 -2.12 3.64 12.75
N ARG A 166 -3.03 3.45 13.71
CA ARG A 166 -3.07 2.25 14.57
C ARG A 166 -3.22 0.93 13.82
N PRO A 167 -4.09 0.81 12.78
CA PRO A 167 -4.22 -0.45 12.05
C PRO A 167 -2.91 -0.90 11.39
N ALA A 168 -2.16 0.03 10.75
CA ALA A 168 -0.86 -0.28 10.17
C ALA A 168 0.16 -0.63 11.26
N GLN A 169 0.22 0.13 12.35
CA GLN A 169 1.13 -0.09 13.48
C GLN A 169 0.87 -1.40 14.22
N SER A 170 -0.34 -1.94 14.16
CA SER A 170 -0.66 -3.26 14.73
C SER A 170 0.13 -4.40 14.11
N LYS A 171 0.75 -4.17 12.95
CA LYS A 171 1.59 -5.14 12.24
C LYS A 171 3.05 -5.16 12.74
N MET A 172 3.46 -4.19 13.57
CA MET A 172 4.84 -4.10 14.07
C MET A 172 5.36 -5.39 14.75
N PRO A 173 4.56 -6.16 15.52
CA PRO A 173 5.06 -7.40 16.09
C PRO A 173 5.57 -8.44 15.08
N MET A 174 5.16 -8.36 13.82
CA MET A 174 5.65 -9.23 12.75
C MET A 174 6.97 -8.77 12.13
N LEU A 175 7.37 -7.52 12.37
CA LEU A 175 8.54 -6.89 11.75
C LEU A 175 9.77 -7.08 12.65
N THR A 176 10.31 -8.27 12.64
CA THR A 176 11.38 -8.71 13.57
C THR A 176 12.78 -8.61 12.97
N ASN A 177 12.91 -8.34 11.68
CA ASN A 177 14.21 -8.28 11.01
C ASN A 177 14.93 -6.95 11.34
N PRO A 178 16.09 -6.99 12.01
CA PRO A 178 16.80 -5.78 12.45
C PRO A 178 17.43 -4.98 11.31
N LYS A 179 17.47 -5.51 10.09
CA LYS A 179 17.98 -4.78 8.91
C LYS A 179 17.02 -3.72 8.40
N HIS A 180 15.75 -3.79 8.80
CA HIS A 180 14.70 -2.89 8.31
C HIS A 180 14.55 -1.65 9.19
N LEU A 181 14.11 -0.56 8.59
CA LEU A 181 13.69 0.66 9.28
C LEU A 181 12.17 0.70 9.38
N ILE A 182 11.64 0.88 10.59
CA ILE A 182 10.21 1.04 10.82
C ILE A 182 9.94 2.49 11.23
N LEU A 183 9.15 3.21 10.43
CA LEU A 183 8.73 4.58 10.69
C LEU A 183 7.22 4.61 10.97
N THR A 184 6.85 5.19 12.10
CA THR A 184 5.47 5.29 12.56
C THR A 184 5.01 6.72 12.69
N ALA A 185 3.77 7.01 12.29
CA ALA A 185 3.12 8.31 12.47
C ALA A 185 1.61 8.11 12.61
N PRO A 186 0.85 9.11 13.09
CA PRO A 186 -0.59 9.13 12.91
C PRO A 186 -1.00 9.01 11.45
N HIS A 187 -2.23 8.57 11.18
CA HIS A 187 -2.73 8.45 9.81
C HIS A 187 -2.85 9.83 9.14
N PRO A 188 -2.59 9.95 7.81
CA PRO A 188 -2.69 11.22 7.07
C PRO A 188 -4.11 11.75 6.90
N SER A 189 -5.14 11.04 7.35
CA SER A 189 -6.52 11.53 7.36
C SER A 189 -6.64 12.91 8.02
N PRO A 190 -7.52 13.80 7.53
CA PRO A 190 -7.81 15.09 8.19
C PRO A 190 -8.14 14.99 9.67
N LEU A 191 -8.67 13.83 10.12
CA LEU A 191 -9.00 13.58 11.53
C LEU A 191 -7.77 13.39 12.44
N SER A 192 -6.58 13.12 11.88
CA SER A 192 -5.40 12.75 12.65
C SER A 192 -4.08 13.35 12.17
N ALA A 193 -4.02 13.90 10.98
CA ALA A 193 -2.77 14.41 10.39
C ALA A 193 -2.06 15.46 11.27
N TYR A 194 -2.81 16.36 11.91
CA TYR A 194 -2.28 17.37 12.82
C TYR A 194 -1.77 16.82 14.16
N ARG A 195 -1.96 15.53 14.44
CA ARG A 195 -1.50 14.87 15.67
C ARG A 195 -0.09 14.31 15.56
N GLY A 196 0.64 14.63 14.47
CA GLY A 196 2.03 14.21 14.27
C GLY A 196 2.32 13.51 12.94
N PHE A 197 1.38 13.46 11.98
CA PHE A 197 1.70 13.09 10.61
C PHE A 197 2.48 14.22 9.92
N PHE A 198 1.95 15.44 9.99
CA PHE A 198 2.69 16.62 9.52
C PHE A 198 3.96 16.81 10.34
N GLY A 199 5.09 16.92 9.66
CA GLY A 199 6.41 17.02 10.27
C GLY A 199 7.05 15.69 10.63
N CYS A 200 6.46 14.54 10.27
CA CYS A 200 7.06 13.21 10.51
C CYS A 200 8.31 12.98 9.67
N ARG A 201 8.44 13.64 8.51
CA ARG A 201 9.58 13.57 7.60
C ARG A 201 9.95 12.15 7.17
N HIS A 202 8.95 11.33 6.95
CA HIS A 202 9.18 9.93 6.60
C HIS A 202 9.83 9.76 5.23
N PHE A 203 9.59 10.68 4.29
CA PHE A 203 10.13 10.58 2.93
C PHE A 203 11.64 10.84 2.90
N SER A 204 12.11 11.91 3.55
CA SER A 204 13.54 12.19 3.68
C SER A 204 14.25 11.14 4.53
N LYS A 205 13.63 10.67 5.63
CA LYS A 205 14.19 9.61 6.47
C LYS A 205 14.31 8.28 5.72
N ALA A 206 13.31 7.92 4.92
CA ALA A 206 13.37 6.71 4.08
C ALA A 206 14.51 6.80 3.08
N ASN A 207 14.64 7.92 2.37
CA ASN A 207 15.71 8.12 1.41
C ASN A 207 17.10 8.11 2.07
N ALA A 208 17.26 8.80 3.20
CA ALA A 208 18.53 8.77 3.93
C ALA A 208 18.94 7.35 4.34
N PHE A 209 18.00 6.55 4.83
CA PHE A 209 18.25 5.16 5.18
C PHE A 209 18.64 4.31 3.95
N LEU A 210 17.93 4.46 2.83
CA LEU A 210 18.26 3.74 1.60
C LEU A 210 19.67 4.09 1.10
N GLU A 211 20.01 5.39 1.05
CA GLU A 211 21.33 5.88 0.62
C GLU A 211 22.45 5.39 1.52
N GLU A 212 22.25 5.40 2.84
CA GLU A 212 23.20 4.86 3.82
C GLU A 212 23.54 3.39 3.56
N HIS A 213 22.60 2.64 2.99
CA HIS A 213 22.77 1.22 2.65
C HIS A 213 23.12 0.99 1.17
N GLY A 214 23.47 2.04 0.42
CA GLY A 214 23.85 1.92 -0.99
C GLY A 214 22.69 1.60 -1.93
N ILE A 215 21.45 1.85 -1.50
CA ILE A 215 20.24 1.64 -2.28
C ILE A 215 19.77 2.98 -2.86
N ALA A 216 19.43 3.01 -4.14
CA ALA A 216 18.95 4.22 -4.79
C ALA A 216 17.70 4.77 -4.07
N PRO A 217 17.68 6.06 -3.71
CA PRO A 217 16.52 6.69 -3.06
C PRO A 217 15.30 6.70 -3.98
N ILE A 218 14.15 6.98 -3.40
CA ILE A 218 12.90 7.15 -4.14
C ILE A 218 12.78 8.61 -4.60
N ASP A 219 12.49 8.82 -5.88
CA ASP A 219 11.98 10.09 -6.38
C ASP A 219 10.47 10.17 -6.05
N TRP A 220 10.17 10.91 -4.99
CA TRP A 220 8.82 11.03 -4.47
C TRP A 220 7.95 12.02 -5.26
N GLN A 221 8.52 12.84 -6.15
CA GLN A 221 7.74 13.77 -6.95
C GLN A 221 6.84 13.01 -7.93
N ILE A 222 5.54 13.28 -7.87
CA ILE A 222 4.56 12.88 -8.89
C ILE A 222 4.43 14.04 -9.88
N GLU A 223 4.55 13.77 -11.16
CA GLU A 223 4.41 14.78 -12.22
C GLU A 223 2.93 15.12 -12.46
N ASN A 224 2.70 16.33 -12.97
CA ASN A 224 1.39 16.71 -13.49
C ASN A 224 1.06 15.91 -14.77
N ILE A 225 -0.21 15.61 -14.95
CA ILE A 225 -0.76 14.98 -16.16
C ILE A 225 -1.86 15.83 -16.78
#